data_53828733901253edd03d60e447695c0b
#
_entry.id   53828733901253edd03d60e447695c0b
#
_cell.length_a   1.000
_cell.length_b   1.000
_cell.length_c   1.000
_cell.angle_alpha   90.00
_cell.angle_beta   90.00
_cell.angle_gamma   90.00
#
_symmetry.space_group_name_H-M   'P 1'
#
loop_
_entity.id
_entity.type
_entity.pdbx_description
1 polymer ?
#
loop_
_entity_poly.entity_id
_entity_poly.type
_entity_poly.pdbx_seq_one_letter_code
_entity_poly.pdbx_strand_id
1 'polypeptide(L)'
;MRKILVAGIHHESNTFNPILTGKEDFSVQRGDELFSFLNDSDSVSGIVRTLQAAGYEVVPALVARAVPNGVVQKQLYLDLKRELLQRAEASGPYDGIALSLHGSMRVEEIGEAEGDLLRDLRVLFPTLPITASLDMHATITDAMLDGLDAFTGYKQAPHTDCFETGEHAATMLIEILEKGTLPSIAWCKLPLLIAGEKSETSVEPMHELIDLLREYETRKEVMAASYLLGFPWADCRENGVSAVVVTRNGREQAGRLAEELADAFWQRREQFKFHTVTREEDEAIALACQATTEVEGPVYLSDSGDNPTAGSSADCTGFLKKVLASSCLASLKKPVVYAGIYDPAATCACFAAGLGGKVDMSVGAAFDRKTSAPLPISGKVRSLVSGWERFAADMAMVRVGHVDLILVSKHIGFITPDMFTALGCEAEDYSVVVVKLGYLTAYHKVRAKRSIMALSKGSSNELLESLPYKNLSRPIFPLDRELNYRPKAVCKEGRKRK
;
A
#
# COMPACT_ATOMS: atom_id res chain seq x y z
N MET A 1 -34.18 -1.12 14.63
CA MET A 1 -33.16 -1.47 13.64
C MET A 1 -31.83 -1.58 14.38
N ARG A 2 -31.01 -2.62 14.13
CA ARG A 2 -29.68 -2.76 14.78
C ARG A 2 -28.74 -1.71 14.22
N LYS A 3 -27.89 -1.15 15.09
CA LYS A 3 -26.96 -0.07 14.73
C LYS A 3 -25.52 -0.59 14.67
N ILE A 4 -24.81 -0.26 13.61
CA ILE A 4 -23.41 -0.66 13.41
C ILE A 4 -22.55 0.59 13.30
N LEU A 5 -21.56 0.70 14.19
CA LEU A 5 -20.52 1.71 14.08
C LEU A 5 -19.58 1.35 12.94
N VAL A 6 -19.32 2.31 12.03
CA VAL A 6 -18.30 2.19 10.97
C VAL A 6 -17.24 3.24 11.17
N ALA A 7 -15.97 2.82 11.19
CA ALA A 7 -14.84 3.71 11.40
C ALA A 7 -13.56 3.12 10.78
N GLY A 8 -12.49 3.93 10.72
CA GLY A 8 -11.17 3.45 10.34
C GLY A 8 -10.13 4.56 10.22
N ILE A 9 -8.89 4.21 10.48
CA ILE A 9 -7.72 5.01 10.13
C ILE A 9 -6.84 4.10 9.27
N HIS A 10 -6.63 4.47 8.01
CA HIS A 10 -6.03 3.62 6.99
C HIS A 10 -4.78 4.28 6.43
N HIS A 11 -3.63 3.69 6.67
CA HIS A 11 -2.34 4.14 6.15
C HIS A 11 -1.31 3.01 6.17
N GLU A 12 -0.35 3.06 5.26
CA GLU A 12 0.79 2.17 5.16
C GLU A 12 2.08 2.96 5.35
N SER A 13 2.88 2.58 6.34
CA SER A 13 4.05 3.36 6.74
C SER A 13 5.35 2.68 6.33
N ASN A 14 6.08 3.33 5.40
CA ASN A 14 7.45 2.98 5.07
C ASN A 14 8.41 3.61 6.10
N THR A 15 9.01 2.79 6.95
CA THR A 15 9.89 3.28 8.03
C THR A 15 11.27 3.74 7.56
N PHE A 16 11.63 3.44 6.31
CA PHE A 16 12.87 3.92 5.69
C PHE A 16 12.70 5.30 5.04
N ASN A 17 11.47 5.73 4.79
CA ASN A 17 11.17 7.06 4.29
C ASN A 17 11.36 8.11 5.40
N PRO A 18 12.18 9.14 5.19
CA PRO A 18 12.39 10.19 6.18
C PRO A 18 11.22 11.20 6.31
N ILE A 19 10.24 11.17 5.38
CA ILE A 19 9.09 12.07 5.42
C ILE A 19 8.09 11.55 6.46
N LEU A 20 7.69 12.39 7.39
CA LEU A 20 6.58 12.05 8.29
C LEU A 20 5.25 12.34 7.61
N THR A 21 4.32 11.40 7.70
CA THR A 21 2.96 11.59 7.22
C THR A 21 2.22 12.58 8.10
N GLY A 22 1.80 13.70 7.51
CA GLY A 22 1.20 14.84 8.20
C GLY A 22 -0.31 14.99 7.90
N LYS A 23 -0.87 16.06 8.44
CA LYS A 23 -2.31 16.35 8.33
C LYS A 23 -2.78 16.53 6.88
N GLU A 24 -1.96 17.13 6.04
CA GLU A 24 -2.22 17.39 4.63
C GLU A 24 -2.22 16.12 3.76
N ASP A 25 -1.67 15.01 4.27
CA ASP A 25 -1.67 13.73 3.58
C ASP A 25 -2.98 12.95 3.80
N PHE A 26 -3.73 13.28 4.86
CA PHE A 26 -4.96 12.58 5.21
C PHE A 26 -6.21 13.24 4.63
N SER A 27 -7.02 12.44 3.95
CA SER A 27 -8.43 12.72 3.68
C SER A 27 -9.27 12.16 4.83
N VAL A 28 -10.11 13.00 5.46
CA VAL A 28 -10.88 12.61 6.65
C VAL A 28 -12.36 12.89 6.43
N GLN A 29 -13.19 11.85 6.49
CA GLN A 29 -14.64 11.91 6.42
C GLN A 29 -15.23 11.71 7.82
N ARG A 30 -16.10 12.59 8.23
CA ARG A 30 -16.70 12.67 9.59
C ARG A 30 -18.19 12.44 9.55
N GLY A 31 -18.67 11.43 10.29
CA GLY A 31 -20.09 11.15 10.33
C GLY A 31 -20.65 10.93 8.92
N ASP A 32 -21.79 11.54 8.62
CA ASP A 32 -22.51 11.36 7.37
C ASP A 32 -21.77 11.85 6.11
N GLU A 33 -20.68 12.62 6.25
CA GLU A 33 -19.83 12.95 5.12
C GLU A 33 -19.33 11.68 4.39
N LEU A 34 -19.14 10.58 5.12
CA LEU A 34 -18.72 9.31 4.55
C LEU A 34 -19.59 8.85 3.40
N PHE A 35 -20.91 9.03 3.49
CA PHE A 35 -21.86 8.55 2.47
C PHE A 35 -21.66 9.23 1.10
N SER A 36 -21.11 10.45 1.08
CA SER A 36 -20.79 11.17 -0.16
C SER A 36 -19.50 10.72 -0.82
N PHE A 37 -18.68 9.92 -0.12
CA PHE A 37 -17.38 9.43 -0.60
C PHE A 37 -17.40 7.94 -0.97
N LEU A 38 -18.54 7.26 -0.82
CA LEU A 38 -18.65 5.85 -1.18
C LEU A 38 -18.46 5.63 -2.68
N ASN A 39 -17.70 4.60 -3.01
CA ASN A 39 -17.36 4.20 -4.38
C ASN A 39 -17.30 2.66 -4.50
N ASP A 40 -16.99 2.12 -5.67
CA ASP A 40 -16.95 0.68 -5.91
C ASP A 40 -15.55 0.07 -5.78
N SER A 41 -14.59 0.82 -5.21
CA SER A 41 -13.18 0.41 -5.20
C SER A 41 -12.54 0.41 -3.82
N ASP A 42 -13.30 0.67 -2.74
CA ASP A 42 -12.72 0.67 -1.40
C ASP A 42 -13.51 -0.19 -0.39
N SER A 43 -12.81 -0.65 0.64
CA SER A 43 -13.37 -1.59 1.60
C SER A 43 -14.42 -0.98 2.52
N VAL A 44 -14.34 0.32 2.85
CA VAL A 44 -15.38 0.95 3.68
C VAL A 44 -16.69 1.04 2.93
N SER A 45 -16.65 1.24 1.61
CA SER A 45 -17.87 1.24 0.77
C SER A 45 -18.51 -0.14 0.72
N GLY A 46 -17.72 -1.20 0.59
CA GLY A 46 -18.19 -2.59 0.69
C GLY A 46 -18.86 -2.86 2.06
N ILE A 47 -18.23 -2.44 3.16
CA ILE A 47 -18.79 -2.55 4.51
C ILE A 47 -20.14 -1.84 4.60
N VAL A 48 -20.19 -0.56 4.23
CA VAL A 48 -21.40 0.27 4.37
C VAL A 48 -22.57 -0.29 3.55
N ARG A 49 -22.34 -0.58 2.27
CA ARG A 49 -23.40 -1.06 1.37
C ARG A 49 -23.93 -2.42 1.77
N THR A 50 -23.07 -3.34 2.22
CA THR A 50 -23.51 -4.67 2.68
C THR A 50 -24.36 -4.57 3.95
N LEU A 51 -23.94 -3.75 4.93
CA LEU A 51 -24.72 -3.54 6.14
C LEU A 51 -26.09 -2.89 5.84
N GLN A 52 -26.13 -1.87 4.99
CA GLN A 52 -27.38 -1.22 4.57
C GLN A 52 -28.32 -2.18 3.82
N ALA A 53 -27.78 -2.97 2.89
CA ALA A 53 -28.56 -3.96 2.15
C ALA A 53 -29.15 -5.05 3.05
N ALA A 54 -28.48 -5.38 4.16
CA ALA A 54 -28.98 -6.30 5.19
C ALA A 54 -29.93 -5.63 6.22
N GLY A 55 -30.27 -4.35 6.04
CA GLY A 55 -31.24 -3.63 6.89
C GLY A 55 -30.68 -3.13 8.22
N TYR A 56 -29.35 -2.96 8.34
CA TYR A 56 -28.72 -2.34 9.49
C TYR A 56 -28.64 -0.82 9.34
N GLU A 57 -28.75 -0.10 10.45
CA GLU A 57 -28.42 1.32 10.51
C GLU A 57 -26.91 1.49 10.61
N VAL A 58 -26.31 2.10 9.60
CA VAL A 58 -24.86 2.42 9.60
C VAL A 58 -24.65 3.79 10.22
N VAL A 59 -23.82 3.83 11.25
CA VAL A 59 -23.44 5.06 11.97
C VAL A 59 -21.94 5.29 11.78
N PRO A 60 -21.54 6.14 10.84
CA PRO A 60 -20.14 6.47 10.64
C PRO A 60 -19.62 7.36 11.77
N ALA A 61 -18.46 7.04 12.33
CA ALA A 61 -17.78 7.95 13.26
C ALA A 61 -16.76 8.82 12.51
N LEU A 62 -15.66 8.21 12.09
CA LEU A 62 -14.59 8.86 11.34
C LEU A 62 -13.88 7.81 10.47
N VAL A 63 -13.64 8.16 9.21
CA VAL A 63 -12.76 7.43 8.31
C VAL A 63 -11.67 8.38 7.84
N ALA A 64 -10.41 8.07 8.16
CA ALA A 64 -9.24 8.83 7.75
C ALA A 64 -8.36 7.95 6.86
N ARG A 65 -7.90 8.48 5.73
CA ARG A 65 -7.04 7.76 4.77
C ARG A 65 -5.93 8.65 4.27
N ALA A 66 -4.73 8.09 4.24
CA ALA A 66 -3.60 8.70 3.54
C ALA A 66 -3.00 7.71 2.53
N VAL A 67 -2.37 8.23 1.48
CA VAL A 67 -1.53 7.42 0.59
C VAL A 67 -0.34 6.86 1.37
N PRO A 68 0.27 5.73 0.95
CA PRO A 68 1.49 5.24 1.56
C PRO A 68 2.56 6.33 1.64
N ASN A 69 3.23 6.45 2.78
CA ASN A 69 4.29 7.43 3.03
C ASN A 69 5.14 6.96 4.23
N GLY A 70 5.93 7.83 4.85
CA GLY A 70 6.66 7.49 6.07
C GLY A 70 5.76 7.35 7.30
N VAL A 71 6.38 7.24 8.44
CA VAL A 71 5.71 7.09 9.74
C VAL A 71 4.79 8.28 10.03
N VAL A 72 3.62 8.03 10.61
CA VAL A 72 2.62 9.07 10.90
C VAL A 72 3.06 9.90 12.12
N GLN A 73 2.89 11.21 12.05
CA GLN A 73 3.12 12.14 13.16
C GLN A 73 2.27 11.72 14.38
N LYS A 74 2.92 11.60 15.54
CA LYS A 74 2.28 11.15 16.79
C LYS A 74 1.06 11.98 17.17
N GLN A 75 1.20 13.32 17.16
CA GLN A 75 0.10 14.19 17.58
C GLN A 75 -1.10 14.10 16.64
N LEU A 76 -0.87 14.00 15.34
CA LEU A 76 -1.94 13.81 14.35
C LEU A 76 -2.72 12.52 14.62
N TYR A 77 -2.01 11.41 14.81
CA TYR A 77 -2.66 10.14 15.12
C TYR A 77 -3.49 10.21 16.40
N LEU A 78 -2.93 10.80 17.47
CA LEU A 78 -3.64 10.95 18.74
C LEU A 78 -4.89 11.82 18.59
N ASP A 79 -4.86 12.84 17.76
CA ASP A 79 -6.01 13.71 17.51
C ASP A 79 -7.10 12.98 16.68
N LEU A 80 -6.72 12.27 15.62
CA LEU A 80 -7.64 11.45 14.82
C LEU A 80 -8.27 10.35 15.66
N LYS A 81 -7.46 9.61 16.44
CA LYS A 81 -7.93 8.55 17.34
C LYS A 81 -8.90 9.10 18.38
N ARG A 82 -8.56 10.20 19.03
CA ARG A 82 -9.42 10.87 20.02
C ARG A 82 -10.76 11.29 19.42
N GLU A 83 -10.73 11.94 18.24
CA GLU A 83 -11.95 12.34 17.55
C GLU A 83 -12.81 11.14 17.19
N LEU A 84 -12.22 10.04 16.67
CA LEU A 84 -12.92 8.80 16.34
C LEU A 84 -13.62 8.23 17.58
N LEU A 85 -12.90 8.09 18.70
CA LEU A 85 -13.46 7.55 19.94
C LEU A 85 -14.56 8.43 20.53
N GLN A 86 -14.41 9.75 20.53
CA GLN A 86 -15.44 10.68 20.99
C GLN A 86 -16.72 10.58 20.15
N ARG A 87 -16.60 10.50 18.82
CA ARG A 87 -17.75 10.33 17.92
C ARG A 87 -18.43 8.95 18.12
N ALA A 88 -17.63 7.91 18.29
CA ALA A 88 -18.12 6.57 18.58
C ALA A 88 -18.90 6.53 19.90
N GLU A 89 -18.41 7.16 20.95
CA GLU A 89 -19.11 7.22 22.26
C GLU A 89 -20.42 8.02 22.18
N ALA A 90 -20.41 9.15 21.48
CA ALA A 90 -21.54 10.08 21.42
C ALA A 90 -22.77 9.54 20.66
N SER A 91 -22.59 8.62 19.71
CA SER A 91 -23.64 8.18 18.80
C SER A 91 -24.23 6.79 19.12
N GLY A 92 -23.75 6.14 20.19
CA GLY A 92 -24.25 4.84 20.65
C GLY A 92 -25.68 4.87 21.16
N PRO A 93 -26.26 3.73 21.58
CA PRO A 93 -25.63 2.40 21.63
C PRO A 93 -25.56 1.67 20.29
N TYR A 94 -24.65 0.72 20.16
CA TYR A 94 -24.43 -0.10 18.96
C TYR A 94 -24.63 -1.59 19.24
N ASP A 95 -24.88 -2.36 18.17
CA ASP A 95 -24.91 -3.83 18.20
C ASP A 95 -23.57 -4.45 17.79
N GLY A 96 -22.77 -3.73 16.99
CA GLY A 96 -21.45 -4.15 16.51
C GLY A 96 -20.63 -3.02 15.90
N ILE A 97 -19.39 -3.32 15.57
CA ILE A 97 -18.41 -2.39 15.00
C ILE A 97 -17.79 -3.03 13.77
N ALA A 98 -17.78 -2.33 12.64
CA ALA A 98 -17.08 -2.72 11.43
C ALA A 98 -16.00 -1.68 11.09
N LEU A 99 -14.75 -2.13 10.94
CA LEU A 99 -13.61 -1.27 10.71
C LEU A 99 -13.01 -1.48 9.31
N SER A 100 -12.59 -0.39 8.67
CA SER A 100 -11.72 -0.42 7.50
C SER A 100 -10.34 0.05 7.94
N LEU A 101 -9.39 -0.87 8.06
CA LEU A 101 -8.01 -0.61 8.49
C LEU A 101 -7.04 -1.05 7.41
N HIS A 102 -5.81 -0.56 7.46
CA HIS A 102 -4.73 -1.10 6.62
C HIS A 102 -4.08 -2.30 7.30
N GLY A 103 -3.60 -2.14 8.50
CA GLY A 103 -2.83 -3.14 9.24
C GLY A 103 -1.32 -2.91 9.25
N SER A 104 -0.82 -1.86 8.61
CA SER A 104 0.62 -1.53 8.55
C SER A 104 0.92 -0.08 8.89
N MET A 105 0.04 0.58 9.62
CA MET A 105 0.25 1.95 10.05
C MET A 105 1.22 2.00 11.24
N ARG A 106 2.28 2.78 11.09
CA ARG A 106 3.26 3.06 12.15
C ARG A 106 3.20 4.53 12.55
N VAL A 107 3.26 4.78 13.84
CA VAL A 107 3.18 6.12 14.45
C VAL A 107 4.44 6.39 15.26
N GLU A 108 4.97 7.61 15.17
CA GLU A 108 6.12 8.04 15.97
C GLU A 108 5.91 7.69 17.45
N GLU A 109 6.91 7.10 18.09
CA GLU A 109 6.97 6.72 19.50
C GLU A 109 5.87 5.74 19.99
N ILE A 110 4.81 5.51 19.21
CA ILE A 110 3.73 4.57 19.55
C ILE A 110 4.00 3.21 18.91
N GLY A 111 4.45 3.21 17.66
CA GLY A 111 4.66 1.99 16.89
C GLY A 111 3.41 1.57 16.12
N GLU A 112 2.88 0.40 16.35
CA GLU A 112 1.73 -0.20 15.66
C GLU A 112 0.43 0.50 16.10
N ALA A 113 -0.29 1.04 15.13
CA ALA A 113 -1.42 1.93 15.37
C ALA A 113 -2.76 1.19 15.50
N GLU A 114 -2.95 0.12 14.77
CA GLU A 114 -4.22 -0.60 14.69
C GLU A 114 -4.55 -1.26 16.04
N GLY A 115 -3.59 -1.94 16.65
CA GLY A 115 -3.77 -2.55 17.99
C GLY A 115 -3.92 -1.50 19.09
N ASP A 116 -3.25 -0.34 18.94
CA ASP A 116 -3.42 0.79 19.86
C ASP A 116 -4.85 1.38 19.79
N LEU A 117 -5.39 1.57 18.59
CA LEU A 117 -6.79 1.98 18.38
C LEU A 117 -7.78 0.93 18.91
N LEU A 118 -7.54 -0.33 18.57
CA LEU A 118 -8.42 -1.45 18.98
C LEU A 118 -8.47 -1.63 20.50
N ARG A 119 -7.36 -1.40 21.20
CA ARG A 119 -7.32 -1.42 22.65
C ARG A 119 -8.27 -0.38 23.25
N ASP A 120 -8.24 0.85 22.74
CA ASP A 120 -9.11 1.92 23.26
C ASP A 120 -10.58 1.68 22.88
N LEU A 121 -10.86 1.16 21.68
CA LEU A 121 -12.21 0.73 21.29
C LEU A 121 -12.74 -0.38 22.21
N ARG A 122 -11.88 -1.32 22.66
CA ARG A 122 -12.27 -2.37 23.61
C ARG A 122 -12.52 -1.85 25.03
N VAL A 123 -11.87 -0.75 25.42
CA VAL A 123 -12.19 -0.07 26.68
C VAL A 123 -13.59 0.54 26.61
N LEU A 124 -13.96 1.18 25.53
CA LEU A 124 -15.29 1.77 25.33
C LEU A 124 -16.38 0.71 25.10
N PHE A 125 -16.08 -0.32 24.32
CA PHE A 125 -17.03 -1.35 23.87
C PHE A 125 -16.52 -2.78 24.16
N PRO A 126 -16.46 -3.19 25.43
CA PRO A 126 -15.79 -4.43 25.82
C PRO A 126 -16.47 -5.70 25.29
N THR A 127 -17.76 -5.65 24.96
CA THR A 127 -18.57 -6.84 24.58
C THR A 127 -19.07 -6.82 23.15
N LEU A 128 -19.01 -5.68 22.45
CA LEU A 128 -19.47 -5.60 21.08
C LEU A 128 -18.58 -6.43 20.14
N PRO A 129 -19.15 -7.14 19.16
CA PRO A 129 -18.35 -7.74 18.11
C PRO A 129 -17.70 -6.65 17.25
N ILE A 130 -16.41 -6.84 16.97
CA ILE A 130 -15.61 -5.97 16.10
C ILE A 130 -15.06 -6.78 14.95
N THR A 131 -15.42 -6.42 13.73
CA THR A 131 -14.83 -7.00 12.52
C THR A 131 -14.02 -5.96 11.76
N ALA A 132 -13.05 -6.41 10.95
CA ALA A 132 -12.25 -5.52 10.12
C ALA A 132 -11.97 -6.10 8.73
N SER A 133 -11.90 -5.20 7.73
CA SER A 133 -11.17 -5.44 6.49
C SER A 133 -9.75 -4.91 6.63
N LEU A 134 -8.76 -5.67 6.13
CA LEU A 134 -7.35 -5.33 6.15
C LEU A 134 -6.77 -5.36 4.73
N ASP A 135 -5.67 -4.65 4.53
CA ASP A 135 -4.86 -4.80 3.33
C ASP A 135 -4.07 -6.11 3.37
N MET A 136 -3.68 -6.63 2.20
CA MET A 136 -2.80 -7.80 2.08
C MET A 136 -1.44 -7.57 2.76
N HIS A 137 -0.96 -6.32 2.81
CA HIS A 137 0.31 -5.95 3.44
C HIS A 137 0.19 -5.71 4.95
N ALA A 138 -0.91 -6.11 5.58
CA ALA A 138 -1.06 -6.00 7.02
C ALA A 138 -0.01 -6.81 7.79
N THR A 139 0.56 -6.21 8.82
CA THR A 139 1.46 -6.83 9.80
C THR A 139 0.64 -7.21 11.03
N ILE A 140 0.28 -8.48 11.15
CA ILE A 140 -0.57 -8.95 12.26
C ILE A 140 0.21 -8.96 13.57
N THR A 141 -0.43 -8.45 14.62
CA THR A 141 0.08 -8.37 15.99
C THR A 141 -0.87 -9.02 16.99
N ASP A 142 -0.35 -9.40 18.17
CA ASP A 142 -1.18 -9.91 19.26
C ASP A 142 -2.25 -8.87 19.67
N ALA A 143 -1.92 -7.58 19.64
CA ALA A 143 -2.85 -6.51 20.00
C ALA A 143 -4.04 -6.41 19.02
N MET A 144 -3.79 -6.60 17.72
CA MET A 144 -4.86 -6.68 16.72
C MET A 144 -5.76 -7.90 16.95
N LEU A 145 -5.16 -9.06 17.20
CA LEU A 145 -5.91 -10.27 17.51
C LEU A 145 -6.76 -10.09 18.77
N ASP A 146 -6.20 -9.45 19.81
CA ASP A 146 -6.95 -9.18 21.05
C ASP A 146 -8.08 -8.20 20.84
N GLY A 147 -7.97 -7.30 19.90
CA GLY A 147 -8.97 -6.30 19.57
C GLY A 147 -10.09 -6.79 18.66
N LEU A 148 -9.83 -7.68 17.70
CA LEU A 148 -10.77 -8.11 16.67
C LEU A 148 -11.46 -9.44 17.05
N ASP A 149 -12.71 -9.62 16.62
CA ASP A 149 -13.44 -10.88 16.73
C ASP A 149 -13.48 -11.65 15.40
N ALA A 150 -13.38 -10.95 14.26
CA ALA A 150 -13.13 -11.53 12.95
C ALA A 150 -12.51 -10.47 12.03
N PHE A 151 -11.74 -10.91 11.04
CA PHE A 151 -11.21 -10.05 10.00
C PHE A 151 -10.83 -10.85 8.75
N THR A 152 -10.69 -10.14 7.64
CA THR A 152 -10.22 -10.69 6.37
C THR A 152 -9.33 -9.65 5.68
N GLY A 153 -8.42 -10.10 4.83
CA GLY A 153 -7.53 -9.23 4.05
C GLY A 153 -7.75 -9.36 2.56
N TYR A 154 -7.27 -8.37 1.79
CA TYR A 154 -7.25 -8.42 0.34
C TYR A 154 -6.55 -9.69 -0.15
N LYS A 155 -7.03 -10.24 -1.26
CA LYS A 155 -6.49 -11.45 -1.90
C LYS A 155 -5.87 -11.15 -3.26
N GLN A 156 -5.80 -9.89 -3.66
CA GLN A 156 -5.25 -9.50 -4.95
C GLN A 156 -4.17 -8.42 -4.82
N ALA A 157 -3.08 -8.59 -5.54
CA ALA A 157 -2.05 -7.60 -5.78
C ALA A 157 -1.77 -7.57 -7.30
N PRO A 158 -2.06 -6.46 -8.01
CA PRO A 158 -2.62 -5.19 -7.52
C PRO A 158 -4.01 -5.33 -6.89
N HIS A 159 -4.32 -4.49 -5.89
CA HIS A 159 -5.55 -4.53 -5.11
C HIS A 159 -6.78 -4.17 -5.97
N THR A 160 -7.53 -5.17 -6.40
CA THR A 160 -8.77 -5.01 -7.17
C THR A 160 -10.00 -5.55 -6.43
N ASP A 161 -9.81 -6.14 -5.25
CA ASP A 161 -10.82 -6.81 -4.43
C ASP A 161 -11.07 -6.09 -3.08
N CYS A 162 -10.75 -4.79 -3.00
CA CYS A 162 -10.93 -4.03 -1.75
C CYS A 162 -12.41 -3.96 -1.34
N PHE A 163 -13.30 -3.71 -2.31
CA PHE A 163 -14.72 -3.62 -2.05
C PHE A 163 -15.28 -4.96 -1.53
N GLU A 164 -14.98 -6.06 -2.21
CA GLU A 164 -15.39 -7.42 -1.84
C GLU A 164 -14.85 -7.85 -0.48
N THR A 165 -13.64 -7.40 -0.13
CA THR A 165 -13.08 -7.64 1.21
C THR A 165 -13.87 -6.89 2.29
N GLY A 166 -14.31 -5.67 1.99
CA GLY A 166 -15.22 -4.93 2.85
C GLY A 166 -16.57 -5.63 3.02
N GLU A 167 -17.18 -6.11 1.93
CA GLU A 167 -18.41 -6.92 1.96
C GLU A 167 -18.22 -8.18 2.82
N HIS A 168 -17.09 -8.86 2.68
CA HIS A 168 -16.78 -10.06 3.46
C HIS A 168 -16.68 -9.75 4.96
N ALA A 169 -15.98 -8.68 5.34
CA ALA A 169 -15.88 -8.24 6.74
C ALA A 169 -17.26 -7.91 7.35
N ALA A 170 -18.12 -7.22 6.61
CA ALA A 170 -19.49 -6.92 7.01
C ALA A 170 -20.35 -8.18 7.12
N THR A 171 -20.24 -9.11 6.17
CA THR A 171 -20.96 -10.38 6.18
C THR A 171 -20.61 -11.22 7.42
N MET A 172 -19.33 -11.25 7.81
CA MET A 172 -18.92 -11.91 9.07
C MET A 172 -19.59 -11.25 10.30
N LEU A 173 -19.65 -9.91 10.35
CA LEU A 173 -20.32 -9.20 11.44
C LEU A 173 -21.81 -9.54 11.51
N ILE A 174 -22.50 -9.53 10.36
CA ILE A 174 -23.92 -9.91 10.26
C ILE A 174 -24.13 -11.32 10.80
N GLU A 175 -23.32 -12.28 10.37
CA GLU A 175 -23.41 -13.65 10.83
C GLU A 175 -23.23 -13.77 12.36
N ILE A 176 -22.23 -13.06 12.93
CA ILE A 176 -21.99 -13.00 14.38
C ILE A 176 -23.22 -12.45 15.12
N LEU A 177 -23.83 -11.40 14.59
CA LEU A 177 -24.99 -10.75 15.19
C LEU A 177 -26.26 -11.62 15.11
N GLU A 178 -26.45 -12.34 14.02
CA GLU A 178 -27.61 -13.22 13.82
C GLU A 178 -27.51 -14.50 14.65
N LYS A 179 -26.34 -15.12 14.66
CA LYS A 179 -26.12 -16.39 15.39
C LYS A 179 -25.81 -16.19 16.88
N GLY A 180 -25.39 -15.00 17.29
CA GLY A 180 -25.03 -14.70 18.68
C GLY A 180 -23.75 -15.41 19.17
N THR A 181 -22.94 -15.95 18.26
CA THR A 181 -21.70 -16.68 18.56
C THR A 181 -20.50 -15.98 17.93
N LEU A 182 -19.41 -15.87 18.69
CA LEU A 182 -18.15 -15.35 18.18
C LEU A 182 -17.32 -16.49 17.59
N PRO A 183 -16.65 -16.24 16.44
CA PRO A 183 -15.77 -17.23 15.82
C PRO A 183 -14.46 -17.39 16.59
N SER A 184 -13.70 -18.42 16.25
CA SER A 184 -12.33 -18.61 16.68
C SER A 184 -11.37 -18.11 15.60
N ILE A 185 -10.30 -17.44 16.01
CA ILE A 185 -9.23 -16.97 15.13
C ILE A 185 -7.97 -17.79 15.43
N ALA A 186 -7.29 -18.24 14.40
CA ALA A 186 -5.94 -18.77 14.49
C ALA A 186 -5.03 -18.10 13.47
N TRP A 187 -3.78 -17.92 13.83
CA TRP A 187 -2.76 -17.37 12.95
C TRP A 187 -1.42 -18.04 13.16
N CYS A 188 -0.67 -18.16 12.08
CA CYS A 188 0.71 -18.58 12.09
C CYS A 188 1.56 -17.44 11.54
N LYS A 189 2.54 -17.00 12.33
CA LYS A 189 3.57 -16.07 11.87
C LYS A 189 4.64 -16.83 11.12
N LEU A 190 4.94 -16.42 9.90
CA LEU A 190 6.05 -16.94 9.11
C LEU A 190 7.21 -15.94 9.18
N PRO A 191 8.42 -16.38 9.48
CA PRO A 191 9.62 -15.53 9.45
C PRO A 191 10.07 -15.31 8.01
N LEU A 192 9.29 -14.53 7.27
CA LEU A 192 9.42 -14.34 5.83
C LEU A 192 9.04 -12.92 5.44
N LEU A 193 9.93 -12.25 4.71
CA LEU A 193 9.67 -11.00 4.01
C LEU A 193 9.60 -11.26 2.51
N ILE A 194 8.70 -10.61 1.81
CA ILE A 194 8.57 -10.68 0.36
C ILE A 194 8.55 -9.26 -0.17
N ALA A 195 9.43 -8.94 -1.11
CA ALA A 195 9.38 -7.69 -1.85
C ALA A 195 8.03 -7.58 -2.58
N GLY A 196 7.41 -6.40 -2.58
CA GLY A 196 6.03 -6.23 -3.06
C GLY A 196 5.82 -6.78 -4.47
N GLU A 197 6.73 -6.50 -5.37
CA GLU A 197 6.69 -6.88 -6.77
C GLU A 197 6.95 -8.38 -7.04
N LYS A 198 7.32 -9.14 -6.01
CA LYS A 198 7.41 -10.61 -6.06
C LYS A 198 6.12 -11.30 -5.65
N SER A 199 5.14 -10.57 -5.11
CA SER A 199 3.88 -11.10 -4.57
C SER A 199 2.66 -10.84 -5.45
N GLU A 200 2.85 -10.55 -6.73
CA GLU A 200 1.76 -10.36 -7.71
C GLU A 200 0.88 -11.61 -7.75
N THR A 201 -0.42 -11.47 -7.48
CA THR A 201 -1.34 -12.61 -7.28
C THR A 201 -1.87 -13.22 -8.59
N SER A 202 -1.60 -12.59 -9.72
CA SER A 202 -1.91 -13.12 -11.05
C SER A 202 -0.93 -14.17 -11.55
N VAL A 203 0.17 -14.41 -10.81
CA VAL A 203 1.26 -15.32 -11.20
C VAL A 203 1.70 -16.21 -10.04
N GLU A 204 2.38 -17.31 -10.39
CA GLU A 204 2.89 -18.28 -9.39
C GLU A 204 4.09 -17.69 -8.60
N PRO A 205 4.21 -18.02 -7.31
CA PRO A 205 3.41 -18.99 -6.53
C PRO A 205 2.16 -18.39 -5.87
N MET A 206 1.94 -17.06 -5.97
CA MET A 206 0.81 -16.42 -5.29
C MET A 206 -0.54 -16.85 -5.84
N HIS A 207 -0.66 -17.10 -7.13
CA HIS A 207 -1.92 -17.55 -7.75
C HIS A 207 -2.44 -18.82 -7.08
N GLU A 208 -1.61 -19.89 -7.01
CA GLU A 208 -1.98 -21.13 -6.31
C GLU A 208 -2.29 -20.91 -4.83
N LEU A 209 -1.54 -20.04 -4.14
CA LEU A 209 -1.77 -19.75 -2.73
C LEU A 209 -3.10 -19.03 -2.49
N ILE A 210 -3.49 -18.11 -3.38
CA ILE A 210 -4.79 -17.44 -3.31
C ILE A 210 -5.93 -18.42 -3.62
N ASP A 211 -5.76 -19.31 -4.61
CA ASP A 211 -6.76 -20.33 -4.90
C ASP A 211 -6.94 -21.29 -3.72
N LEU A 212 -5.87 -21.63 -3.01
CA LEU A 212 -5.94 -22.41 -1.78
C LEU A 212 -6.78 -21.69 -0.69
N LEU A 213 -6.61 -20.38 -0.52
CA LEU A 213 -7.46 -19.60 0.41
C LEU A 213 -8.94 -19.68 0.01
N ARG A 214 -9.24 -19.52 -1.28
CA ARG A 214 -10.61 -19.62 -1.82
C ARG A 214 -11.20 -21.00 -1.58
N GLU A 215 -10.42 -22.07 -1.81
CA GLU A 215 -10.83 -23.45 -1.51
C GLU A 215 -11.19 -23.59 -0.03
N TYR A 216 -10.35 -23.07 0.88
CA TYR A 216 -10.62 -23.13 2.32
C TYR A 216 -11.91 -22.39 2.69
N GLU A 217 -12.19 -21.25 2.08
CA GLU A 217 -13.42 -20.48 2.32
C GLU A 217 -14.70 -21.17 1.79
N THR A 218 -14.59 -22.21 0.95
CA THR A 218 -15.76 -23.06 0.56
C THR A 218 -16.18 -24.01 1.69
N ARG A 219 -15.31 -24.25 2.68
CA ARG A 219 -15.57 -25.16 3.78
C ARG A 219 -16.55 -24.50 4.78
N LYS A 220 -17.61 -25.19 5.15
CA LYS A 220 -18.68 -24.65 6.01
C LYS A 220 -18.21 -24.07 7.33
N GLU A 221 -17.13 -24.60 7.89
CA GLU A 221 -16.54 -24.16 9.14
C GLU A 221 -15.69 -22.92 9.01
N VAL A 222 -15.18 -22.58 7.83
CA VAL A 222 -14.33 -21.41 7.61
C VAL A 222 -15.19 -20.19 7.32
N MET A 223 -14.93 -19.09 8.02
CA MET A 223 -15.53 -17.80 7.75
C MET A 223 -14.63 -16.94 6.86
N ALA A 224 -13.32 -16.96 7.11
CA ALA A 224 -12.32 -16.28 6.31
C ALA A 224 -10.97 -17.00 6.40
N ALA A 225 -10.21 -16.96 5.31
CA ALA A 225 -8.82 -17.38 5.26
C ALA A 225 -8.01 -16.28 4.54
N SER A 226 -6.85 -15.91 5.09
CA SER A 226 -6.05 -14.81 4.54
C SER A 226 -4.56 -15.08 4.67
N TYR A 227 -3.80 -14.73 3.64
CA TYR A 227 -2.38 -14.47 3.76
C TYR A 227 -2.18 -12.97 3.88
N LEU A 228 -1.56 -12.53 4.96
CA LEU A 228 -1.21 -11.14 5.22
C LEU A 228 0.31 -11.05 5.20
N LEU A 229 0.84 -10.37 4.19
CA LEU A 229 2.26 -10.49 3.82
C LEU A 229 3.19 -9.69 4.74
N GLY A 230 2.63 -8.78 5.55
CA GLY A 230 3.40 -7.74 6.18
C GLY A 230 3.85 -6.70 5.15
N PHE A 231 4.47 -5.63 5.61
CA PHE A 231 4.98 -4.59 4.75
C PHE A 231 6.51 -4.63 4.73
N PRO A 232 7.15 -5.04 3.62
CA PRO A 232 8.59 -5.31 3.63
C PRO A 232 9.43 -4.08 3.97
N TRP A 233 8.95 -2.89 3.69
CA TRP A 233 9.64 -1.63 4.00
C TRP A 233 9.29 -1.05 5.39
N ALA A 234 8.71 -1.85 6.26
CA ALA A 234 8.52 -1.52 7.66
C ALA A 234 9.51 -2.29 8.54
N ASP A 235 10.52 -1.59 9.06
CA ASP A 235 11.49 -2.14 10.01
C ASP A 235 10.89 -2.20 11.42
N CYS A 236 10.12 -3.24 11.68
CA CYS A 236 9.49 -3.47 12.97
C CYS A 236 9.56 -4.94 13.40
N ARG A 237 9.51 -5.17 14.71
CA ARG A 237 9.68 -6.49 15.31
C ARG A 237 8.61 -7.48 14.84
N GLU A 238 7.40 -6.99 14.63
CA GLU A 238 6.23 -7.79 14.31
C GLU A 238 6.13 -8.15 12.82
N ASN A 239 6.99 -7.60 11.95
CA ASN A 239 6.89 -7.79 10.51
C ASN A 239 7.10 -9.26 10.08
N GLY A 240 6.54 -9.60 8.92
CA GLY A 240 6.60 -10.91 8.29
C GLY A 240 5.21 -11.42 7.92
N VAL A 241 5.19 -12.44 7.05
CA VAL A 241 3.95 -13.06 6.54
C VAL A 241 3.15 -13.71 7.67
N SER A 242 1.83 -13.66 7.57
CA SER A 242 0.89 -14.33 8.48
C SER A 242 -0.13 -15.13 7.68
N ALA A 243 -0.36 -16.39 8.05
CA ALA A 243 -1.50 -17.18 7.60
C ALA A 243 -2.57 -17.14 8.70
N VAL A 244 -3.78 -16.70 8.35
CA VAL A 244 -4.87 -16.46 9.28
C VAL A 244 -6.10 -17.25 8.85
N VAL A 245 -6.77 -17.87 9.82
CA VAL A 245 -8.06 -18.55 9.59
C VAL A 245 -9.06 -18.14 10.68
N VAL A 246 -10.24 -17.74 10.25
CA VAL A 246 -11.39 -17.44 11.09
C VAL A 246 -12.41 -18.57 10.91
N THR A 247 -12.79 -19.26 11.99
CA THR A 247 -13.69 -20.42 11.91
C THR A 247 -14.91 -20.28 12.82
N ARG A 248 -16.02 -20.90 12.40
CA ARG A 248 -17.24 -21.08 13.20
C ARG A 248 -17.06 -22.12 14.29
N ASN A 249 -16.13 -23.02 14.11
CA ASN A 249 -15.81 -24.12 15.01
C ASN A 249 -14.54 -23.81 15.82
N GLY A 250 -14.37 -24.42 16.96
CA GLY A 250 -13.37 -24.10 17.96
C GLY A 250 -11.91 -24.00 17.50
N ARG A 251 -11.09 -23.49 18.40
CA ARG A 251 -9.69 -23.11 18.17
C ARG A 251 -8.77 -24.21 17.61
N GLU A 252 -9.00 -25.47 17.95
CA GLU A 252 -8.16 -26.59 17.49
C GLU A 252 -8.24 -26.76 15.97
N GLN A 253 -9.45 -26.62 15.40
CA GLN A 253 -9.63 -26.69 13.96
C GLN A 253 -9.04 -25.45 13.30
N ALA A 254 -9.30 -24.25 13.84
CA ALA A 254 -8.70 -23.02 13.35
C ALA A 254 -7.16 -23.12 13.31
N GLY A 255 -6.55 -23.65 14.39
CA GLY A 255 -5.11 -23.83 14.50
C GLY A 255 -4.54 -24.75 13.43
N ARG A 256 -5.13 -25.92 13.23
CA ARG A 256 -4.68 -26.88 12.19
C ARG A 256 -4.75 -26.25 10.79
N LEU A 257 -5.87 -25.59 10.46
CA LEU A 257 -6.04 -24.98 9.15
C LEU A 257 -5.04 -23.84 8.93
N ALA A 258 -4.75 -23.02 9.96
CA ALA A 258 -3.74 -21.97 9.86
C ALA A 258 -2.32 -22.55 9.70
N GLU A 259 -2.00 -23.67 10.37
CA GLU A 259 -0.71 -24.37 10.20
C GLU A 259 -0.56 -24.98 8.80
N GLU A 260 -1.62 -25.57 8.25
CA GLU A 260 -1.64 -26.11 6.89
C GLU A 260 -1.38 -24.99 5.85
N LEU A 261 -2.06 -23.85 5.97
CA LEU A 261 -1.85 -22.68 5.11
C LEU A 261 -0.44 -22.10 5.26
N ALA A 262 0.05 -22.00 6.49
CA ALA A 262 1.40 -21.50 6.75
C ALA A 262 2.48 -22.42 6.16
N ASP A 263 2.31 -23.75 6.25
CA ASP A 263 3.24 -24.70 5.63
C ASP A 263 3.20 -24.59 4.11
N ALA A 264 2.01 -24.52 3.50
CA ALA A 264 1.86 -24.35 2.05
C ALA A 264 2.59 -23.10 1.54
N PHE A 265 2.51 -22.00 2.28
CA PHE A 265 3.20 -20.75 1.95
C PHE A 265 4.72 -20.89 2.13
N TRP A 266 5.16 -21.44 3.26
CA TRP A 266 6.58 -21.59 3.60
C TRP A 266 7.33 -22.45 2.60
N GLN A 267 6.74 -23.54 2.14
CA GLN A 267 7.34 -24.44 1.14
C GLN A 267 7.60 -23.75 -0.20
N ARG A 268 6.90 -22.65 -0.49
CA ARG A 268 7.04 -21.86 -1.72
C ARG A 268 7.93 -20.63 -1.58
N ARG A 269 8.52 -20.35 -0.40
CA ARG A 269 9.27 -19.11 -0.11
C ARG A 269 10.38 -18.76 -1.11
N GLU A 270 11.01 -19.77 -1.71
CA GLU A 270 12.09 -19.57 -2.69
C GLU A 270 11.60 -19.44 -4.14
N GLN A 271 10.30 -19.61 -4.37
CA GLN A 271 9.68 -19.51 -5.70
C GLN A 271 9.26 -18.05 -6.03
N PHE A 272 9.20 -17.19 -5.02
CA PHE A 272 8.86 -15.79 -5.21
C PHE A 272 9.94 -15.06 -5.99
N LYS A 273 9.60 -14.54 -7.16
CA LYS A 273 10.51 -13.88 -8.09
C LYS A 273 9.83 -12.71 -8.79
N PHE A 274 10.62 -11.82 -9.37
CA PHE A 274 10.07 -10.80 -10.26
C PHE A 274 9.59 -11.44 -11.57
N HIS A 275 8.38 -11.13 -11.98
CA HIS A 275 7.81 -11.56 -13.27
C HIS A 275 8.04 -10.52 -14.36
N THR A 276 8.13 -9.25 -14.01
CA THR A 276 8.62 -8.20 -14.91
C THR A 276 10.12 -8.38 -15.13
N VAL A 277 10.60 -8.10 -16.34
CA VAL A 277 12.05 -8.11 -16.65
C VAL A 277 12.74 -7.10 -15.75
N THR A 278 13.61 -7.57 -14.88
CA THR A 278 14.26 -6.76 -13.84
C THR A 278 15.75 -6.76 -14.00
N ARG A 279 16.39 -5.58 -13.91
CA ARG A 279 17.85 -5.38 -14.05
C ARG A 279 18.34 -4.30 -13.09
N GLU A 280 19.64 -4.31 -12.84
CA GLU A 280 20.34 -3.17 -12.24
C GLU A 280 20.20 -1.92 -13.13
N GLU A 281 20.29 -0.73 -12.54
CA GLU A 281 19.93 0.55 -13.18
C GLU A 281 20.56 0.75 -14.57
N ASP A 282 21.88 0.53 -14.72
CA ASP A 282 22.59 0.78 -16.00
C ASP A 282 22.21 -0.27 -17.07
N GLU A 283 22.03 -1.52 -16.66
CA GLU A 283 21.56 -2.59 -17.54
C GLU A 283 20.07 -2.37 -17.95
N ALA A 284 19.25 -1.87 -17.03
CA ALA A 284 17.87 -1.55 -17.33
C ALA A 284 17.74 -0.44 -18.38
N ILE A 285 18.57 0.61 -18.27
CA ILE A 285 18.65 1.68 -19.27
C ILE A 285 19.10 1.13 -20.63
N ALA A 286 20.16 0.33 -20.66
CA ALA A 286 20.67 -0.27 -21.91
C ALA A 286 19.61 -1.16 -22.58
N LEU A 287 18.93 -1.98 -21.77
CA LEU A 287 17.86 -2.85 -22.27
C LEU A 287 16.64 -2.04 -22.77
N ALA A 288 16.30 -0.92 -22.10
CA ALA A 288 15.24 -0.04 -22.56
C ALA A 288 15.58 0.57 -23.92
N CYS A 289 16.82 1.02 -24.12
CA CYS A 289 17.30 1.51 -25.43
C CYS A 289 17.20 0.43 -26.51
N GLN A 290 17.66 -0.78 -26.23
CA GLN A 290 17.55 -1.89 -27.17
C GLN A 290 16.08 -2.16 -27.52
N ALA A 291 15.21 -2.24 -26.51
CA ALA A 291 13.80 -2.52 -26.71
C ALA A 291 13.11 -1.52 -27.65
N THR A 292 13.50 -0.24 -27.64
CA THR A 292 12.94 0.76 -28.58
C THR A 292 13.24 0.49 -30.04
N THR A 293 14.19 -0.38 -30.35
CA THR A 293 14.48 -0.82 -31.72
C THR A 293 13.69 -2.08 -32.12
N GLU A 294 13.14 -2.80 -31.14
CA GLU A 294 12.43 -4.06 -31.32
C GLU A 294 10.91 -3.87 -31.36
N VAL A 295 10.39 -2.82 -30.70
CA VAL A 295 8.96 -2.55 -30.62
C VAL A 295 8.59 -1.14 -31.08
N GLU A 296 7.42 -1.00 -31.71
CA GLU A 296 6.85 0.30 -32.04
C GLU A 296 5.90 0.73 -30.91
N GLY A 297 6.29 1.78 -30.17
CA GLY A 297 5.54 2.34 -29.06
C GLY A 297 6.39 2.51 -27.80
N PRO A 298 5.78 2.98 -26.69
CA PRO A 298 6.52 3.31 -25.49
C PRO A 298 7.09 2.08 -24.78
N VAL A 299 8.38 2.15 -24.43
CA VAL A 299 9.02 1.24 -23.49
C VAL A 299 8.91 1.85 -22.10
N TYR A 300 8.31 1.11 -21.15
CA TYR A 300 8.22 1.56 -19.77
C TYR A 300 9.42 1.07 -18.97
N LEU A 301 9.96 1.98 -18.17
CA LEU A 301 11.10 1.72 -17.28
C LEU A 301 10.73 2.16 -15.86
N SER A 302 10.55 1.20 -14.96
CA SER A 302 10.19 1.47 -13.57
C SER A 302 11.43 1.84 -12.75
N ASP A 303 11.36 2.95 -12.00
CA ASP A 303 12.28 3.35 -10.93
C ASP A 303 11.74 2.79 -9.61
N SER A 304 12.00 1.49 -9.33
CA SER A 304 11.30 0.74 -8.30
C SER A 304 11.68 1.11 -6.87
N GLY A 305 12.93 1.55 -6.67
CA GLY A 305 13.42 1.86 -5.32
C GLY A 305 12.86 3.15 -4.72
N ASP A 306 12.26 4.00 -5.54
CA ASP A 306 11.68 5.27 -5.07
C ASP A 306 10.19 5.39 -5.47
N ASN A 307 9.44 4.33 -5.16
CA ASN A 307 8.02 4.17 -5.49
C ASN A 307 7.12 4.83 -4.40
N PRO A 308 6.44 5.96 -4.69
CA PRO A 308 5.56 6.61 -3.71
C PRO A 308 4.33 5.76 -3.36
N THR A 309 3.91 4.82 -4.23
CA THR A 309 2.79 3.92 -3.89
C THR A 309 3.19 2.83 -2.90
N ALA A 310 4.50 2.66 -2.65
CA ALA A 310 5.09 1.85 -1.58
C ALA A 310 5.67 2.75 -0.46
N GLY A 311 5.22 4.00 -0.39
CA GLY A 311 5.55 4.94 0.67
C GLY A 311 6.99 5.47 0.64
N SER A 312 7.71 5.42 -0.52
CA SER A 312 9.02 6.05 -0.60
C SER A 312 8.92 7.57 -0.72
N SER A 313 10.05 8.28 -0.61
CA SER A 313 10.07 9.75 -0.65
C SER A 313 9.67 10.34 -1.99
N ALA A 314 9.80 9.59 -3.08
CA ALA A 314 9.59 10.03 -4.47
C ALA A 314 10.49 11.20 -4.91
N ASP A 315 11.54 11.50 -4.15
CA ASP A 315 12.47 12.61 -4.43
C ASP A 315 13.91 12.18 -4.74
N CYS A 316 14.17 10.86 -4.84
CA CYS A 316 15.48 10.34 -5.19
C CYS A 316 15.83 10.66 -6.65
N THR A 317 17.06 11.14 -6.85
CA THR A 317 17.57 11.61 -8.14
C THR A 317 18.61 10.68 -8.76
N GLY A 318 19.03 9.62 -8.04
CA GLY A 318 20.11 8.73 -8.47
C GLY A 318 19.87 8.13 -9.86
N PHE A 319 18.68 7.58 -10.06
CA PHE A 319 18.29 6.99 -11.34
C PHE A 319 18.05 8.07 -12.42
N LEU A 320 17.43 9.21 -12.09
CA LEU A 320 17.27 10.35 -13.00
C LEU A 320 18.63 10.84 -13.53
N LYS A 321 19.65 10.92 -12.66
CA LYS A 321 21.02 11.30 -13.07
C LYS A 321 21.56 10.37 -14.15
N LYS A 322 21.37 9.06 -14.03
CA LYS A 322 21.80 8.06 -15.01
C LYS A 322 21.01 8.18 -16.32
N VAL A 323 19.69 8.40 -16.24
CA VAL A 323 18.82 8.62 -17.40
C VAL A 323 19.27 9.86 -18.19
N LEU A 324 19.55 10.97 -17.51
CA LEU A 324 20.05 12.20 -18.14
C LEU A 324 21.44 12.07 -18.76
N ALA A 325 22.31 11.27 -18.16
CA ALA A 325 23.68 11.02 -18.66
C ALA A 325 23.74 9.99 -19.80
N SER A 326 22.65 9.26 -20.07
CA SER A 326 22.64 8.18 -21.04
C SER A 326 22.71 8.68 -22.48
N SER A 327 23.82 8.43 -23.16
CA SER A 327 23.99 8.73 -24.58
C SER A 327 23.03 7.93 -25.47
N CYS A 328 22.70 6.71 -25.08
CA CYS A 328 21.77 5.88 -25.83
C CYS A 328 20.35 6.44 -25.79
N LEU A 329 19.86 6.86 -24.62
CA LEU A 329 18.56 7.53 -24.51
C LEU A 329 18.52 8.87 -25.23
N ALA A 330 19.64 9.62 -25.21
CA ALA A 330 19.75 10.90 -25.93
C ALA A 330 19.70 10.75 -27.46
N SER A 331 20.01 9.57 -27.99
CA SER A 331 20.00 9.27 -29.42
C SER A 331 18.64 8.81 -29.97
N LEU A 332 17.63 8.61 -29.10
CA LEU A 332 16.32 8.11 -29.49
C LEU A 332 15.54 9.14 -30.33
N LYS A 333 14.68 8.64 -31.21
CA LYS A 333 13.87 9.50 -32.12
C LYS A 333 12.87 10.39 -31.39
N LYS A 334 12.23 9.85 -30.33
CA LYS A 334 11.34 10.57 -29.45
C LYS A 334 12.01 10.77 -28.10
N PRO A 335 11.66 11.82 -27.34
CA PRO A 335 12.24 12.06 -26.02
C PRO A 335 11.89 10.95 -25.02
N VAL A 336 12.47 11.06 -23.83
CA VAL A 336 12.12 10.29 -22.64
C VAL A 336 11.26 11.17 -21.75
N VAL A 337 10.25 10.61 -21.08
CA VAL A 337 9.58 11.27 -19.94
C VAL A 337 10.01 10.61 -18.64
N TYR A 338 10.29 11.41 -17.62
CA TYR A 338 10.59 10.96 -16.27
C TYR A 338 9.53 11.50 -15.30
N ALA A 339 8.66 10.65 -14.80
CA ALA A 339 7.49 11.03 -14.00
C ALA A 339 7.47 10.28 -12.65
N GLY A 340 7.43 10.97 -11.53
CA GLY A 340 7.57 12.39 -11.26
C GLY A 340 8.40 12.55 -9.98
N ILE A 341 9.18 13.61 -9.94
CA ILE A 341 9.95 13.93 -8.73
C ILE A 341 9.09 14.77 -7.77
N TYR A 342 8.95 14.34 -6.53
CA TYR A 342 8.31 15.14 -5.48
C TYR A 342 9.27 16.23 -5.01
N ASP A 343 9.05 17.45 -5.49
CA ASP A 343 9.84 18.62 -5.11
C ASP A 343 8.97 19.89 -5.17
N PRO A 344 8.32 20.29 -4.06
CA PRO A 344 7.49 21.48 -4.01
C PRO A 344 8.22 22.77 -4.36
N ALA A 345 9.48 22.88 -3.95
CA ALA A 345 10.27 24.09 -4.20
C ALA A 345 10.64 24.24 -5.68
N ALA A 346 11.09 23.14 -6.32
CA ALA A 346 11.40 23.14 -7.74
C ALA A 346 10.13 23.32 -8.60
N THR A 347 8.99 22.72 -8.18
CA THR A 347 7.71 22.94 -8.84
C THR A 347 7.30 24.41 -8.79
N CYS A 348 7.38 25.05 -7.62
CA CYS A 348 7.10 26.49 -7.43
C CYS A 348 8.02 27.36 -8.31
N ALA A 349 9.31 27.03 -8.41
CA ALA A 349 10.26 27.75 -9.27
C ALA A 349 9.87 27.67 -10.75
N CYS A 350 9.33 26.53 -11.21
CA CYS A 350 8.80 26.39 -12.56
C CYS A 350 7.58 27.28 -12.81
N PHE A 351 6.66 27.37 -11.85
CA PHE A 351 5.51 28.27 -11.94
C PHE A 351 5.94 29.73 -11.97
N ALA A 352 6.95 30.12 -11.18
CA ALA A 352 7.50 31.46 -11.18
C ALA A 352 8.18 31.82 -12.53
N ALA A 353 8.84 30.84 -13.18
CA ALA A 353 9.45 31.03 -14.50
C ALA A 353 8.42 31.12 -15.63
N GLY A 354 7.24 30.52 -15.43
CA GLY A 354 6.16 30.48 -16.40
C GLY A 354 6.41 29.58 -17.62
N LEU A 355 5.36 29.37 -18.40
CA LEU A 355 5.44 28.54 -19.62
C LEU A 355 6.49 29.09 -20.60
N GLY A 356 7.40 28.24 -21.06
CA GLY A 356 8.51 28.59 -21.93
C GLY A 356 9.70 29.25 -21.22
N GLY A 357 9.58 29.52 -19.90
CA GLY A 357 10.65 30.08 -19.06
C GLY A 357 11.82 29.11 -18.91
N LYS A 358 13.02 29.68 -18.73
CA LYS A 358 14.22 28.91 -18.40
C LYS A 358 14.35 28.74 -16.91
N VAL A 359 14.76 27.57 -16.48
CA VAL A 359 15.10 27.26 -15.09
C VAL A 359 16.53 26.71 -15.01
N ASP A 360 17.25 27.13 -13.97
CA ASP A 360 18.57 26.65 -13.61
C ASP A 360 18.56 26.44 -12.10
N MET A 361 18.38 25.19 -11.67
CA MET A 361 18.08 24.86 -10.28
C MET A 361 18.52 23.43 -9.95
N SER A 362 18.56 23.10 -8.66
CA SER A 362 18.68 21.71 -8.21
C SER A 362 17.30 21.13 -7.95
N VAL A 363 17.11 19.83 -8.28
CA VAL A 363 15.87 19.10 -8.06
C VAL A 363 16.08 17.86 -7.20
N GLY A 364 15.06 17.48 -6.45
CA GLY A 364 14.99 16.27 -5.61
C GLY A 364 15.93 16.27 -4.43
N ALA A 365 15.97 15.15 -3.71
CA ALA A 365 16.68 14.94 -2.45
C ALA A 365 16.48 16.08 -1.45
N ALA A 366 15.26 16.65 -1.44
CA ALA A 366 14.89 17.63 -0.42
C ALA A 366 14.66 16.92 0.92
N PHE A 367 14.14 15.70 0.86
CA PHE A 367 13.77 14.87 1.99
C PHE A 367 14.75 13.70 2.20
N ASP A 368 14.94 12.82 1.20
CA ASP A 368 15.85 11.68 1.33
C ASP A 368 17.27 12.03 0.90
N ARG A 369 18.01 12.63 1.82
CA ARG A 369 19.43 12.94 1.65
C ARG A 369 20.37 11.78 2.01
N LYS A 370 19.84 10.68 2.52
CA LYS A 370 20.64 9.49 2.83
C LYS A 370 20.89 8.66 1.59
N THR A 371 19.86 8.53 0.76
CA THR A 371 19.89 7.69 -0.43
C THR A 371 20.27 8.48 -1.68
N SER A 372 20.02 9.78 -1.70
CA SER A 372 20.14 10.64 -2.87
C SER A 372 20.81 11.98 -2.58
N ALA A 373 21.10 12.76 -3.62
CA ALA A 373 21.63 14.11 -3.54
C ALA A 373 20.90 15.04 -4.52
N PRO A 374 20.74 16.35 -4.20
CA PRO A 374 20.16 17.30 -5.12
C PRO A 374 20.86 17.28 -6.47
N LEU A 375 20.11 17.24 -7.57
CA LEU A 375 20.63 17.15 -8.92
C LEU A 375 20.48 18.48 -9.62
N PRO A 376 21.59 19.17 -10.01
CA PRO A 376 21.52 20.39 -10.81
C PRO A 376 20.94 20.09 -12.19
N ILE A 377 19.97 20.89 -12.62
CA ILE A 377 19.37 20.85 -13.94
C ILE A 377 19.30 22.25 -14.55
N SER A 378 19.43 22.32 -15.87
CA SER A 378 19.12 23.50 -16.66
C SER A 378 18.14 23.11 -17.76
N GLY A 379 16.99 23.80 -17.84
CA GLY A 379 15.93 23.39 -18.74
C GLY A 379 14.93 24.49 -19.08
N LYS A 380 13.89 24.10 -19.81
CA LYS A 380 12.82 24.99 -20.25
C LYS A 380 11.46 24.39 -19.81
N VAL A 381 10.64 25.20 -19.15
CA VAL A 381 9.28 24.82 -18.75
C VAL A 381 8.41 24.57 -19.97
N ARG A 382 7.82 23.38 -20.05
CA ARG A 382 7.00 22.91 -21.18
C ARG A 382 5.52 22.90 -20.87
N SER A 383 5.16 22.60 -19.63
CA SER A 383 3.77 22.54 -19.18
C SER A 383 3.67 22.86 -17.70
N LEU A 384 2.55 23.43 -17.30
CA LEU A 384 2.20 23.75 -15.92
C LEU A 384 0.73 23.38 -15.69
N VAL A 385 0.44 22.66 -14.62
CA VAL A 385 -0.91 22.29 -14.17
C VAL A 385 -1.04 22.66 -12.71
N SER A 386 -2.02 23.47 -12.35
CA SER A 386 -2.24 23.89 -10.96
C SER A 386 -3.42 23.17 -10.36
N GLY A 387 -3.26 22.71 -9.09
CA GLY A 387 -4.33 22.17 -8.30
C GLY A 387 -4.97 20.89 -8.85
N TRP A 388 -4.15 19.97 -9.38
CA TRP A 388 -4.65 18.76 -10.03
C TRP A 388 -5.46 17.89 -9.06
N GLU A 389 -6.73 17.63 -9.44
CA GLU A 389 -7.71 16.77 -8.76
C GLU A 389 -7.78 16.91 -7.22
N ARG A 390 -8.22 15.83 -6.55
CA ARG A 390 -8.40 15.77 -5.08
C ARG A 390 -7.11 16.04 -4.28
N PHE A 391 -5.94 15.87 -4.90
CA PHE A 391 -4.66 16.12 -4.25
C PHE A 391 -4.27 17.59 -4.23
N ALA A 392 -4.96 18.44 -5.01
CA ALA A 392 -4.60 19.84 -5.25
C ALA A 392 -3.10 20.00 -5.57
N ALA A 393 -2.55 19.08 -6.38
CA ALA A 393 -1.14 19.02 -6.72
C ALA A 393 -0.82 19.97 -7.89
N ASP A 394 0.17 20.81 -7.72
CA ASP A 394 0.78 21.50 -8.85
C ASP A 394 1.77 20.56 -9.52
N MET A 395 1.76 20.55 -10.87
CA MET A 395 2.66 19.75 -11.68
C MET A 395 3.36 20.63 -12.71
N ALA A 396 4.65 20.44 -12.91
CA ALA A 396 5.44 21.16 -13.91
C ALA A 396 6.26 20.17 -14.75
N MET A 397 6.24 20.34 -16.06
CA MET A 397 7.10 19.59 -16.98
C MET A 397 8.23 20.48 -17.46
N VAL A 398 9.46 20.03 -17.32
CA VAL A 398 10.68 20.75 -17.72
C VAL A 398 11.47 19.90 -18.73
N ARG A 399 11.76 20.45 -19.92
CA ARG A 399 12.68 19.81 -20.88
C ARG A 399 14.11 20.03 -20.44
N VAL A 400 14.79 18.94 -20.06
CA VAL A 400 16.20 18.88 -19.69
C VAL A 400 16.92 17.96 -20.69
N GLY A 401 17.64 18.54 -21.65
CA GLY A 401 18.23 17.76 -22.74
C GLY A 401 17.19 16.95 -23.51
N HIS A 402 17.30 15.64 -23.49
CA HIS A 402 16.39 14.69 -24.15
C HIS A 402 15.24 14.20 -23.24
N VAL A 403 15.17 14.68 -22.00
CA VAL A 403 14.19 14.24 -21.00
C VAL A 403 13.16 15.33 -20.74
N ASP A 404 11.88 14.99 -20.75
CA ASP A 404 10.80 15.76 -20.13
C ASP A 404 10.68 15.29 -18.66
N LEU A 405 11.22 16.09 -17.76
CA LEU A 405 11.17 15.84 -16.33
C LEU A 405 9.87 16.42 -15.75
N ILE A 406 9.09 15.59 -15.07
CA ILE A 406 7.89 16.03 -14.36
C ILE A 406 8.21 16.20 -12.88
N LEU A 407 7.90 17.39 -12.35
CA LEU A 407 8.01 17.76 -10.95
C LEU A 407 6.61 17.89 -10.36
N VAL A 408 6.40 17.46 -9.14
CA VAL A 408 5.12 17.54 -8.43
C VAL A 408 5.26 18.19 -7.05
N SER A 409 4.27 18.98 -6.67
CA SER A 409 4.25 19.70 -5.39
C SER A 409 3.66 18.88 -4.22
N LYS A 410 3.13 17.69 -4.51
CA LYS A 410 2.56 16.75 -3.53
C LYS A 410 3.16 15.37 -3.70
N HIS A 411 3.17 14.61 -2.62
CA HIS A 411 3.64 13.22 -2.61
C HIS A 411 2.59 12.32 -3.27
N ILE A 412 2.70 12.14 -4.59
CA ILE A 412 1.77 11.36 -5.41
C ILE A 412 2.52 10.53 -6.45
N GLY A 413 2.01 9.33 -6.74
CA GLY A 413 2.53 8.50 -7.83
C GLY A 413 1.85 8.80 -9.17
N PHE A 414 2.61 8.67 -10.26
CA PHE A 414 2.08 8.77 -11.63
C PHE A 414 1.45 7.43 -12.04
N ILE A 415 0.19 7.22 -11.65
CA ILE A 415 -0.51 5.92 -11.74
C ILE A 415 -1.69 5.91 -12.73
N THR A 416 -2.12 7.09 -13.20
CA THR A 416 -3.26 7.25 -14.11
C THR A 416 -2.87 8.00 -15.38
N PRO A 417 -3.61 7.82 -16.50
CA PRO A 417 -3.38 8.53 -17.77
C PRO A 417 -3.57 10.02 -17.65
N ASP A 418 -4.58 10.41 -16.91
CA ASP A 418 -5.07 11.79 -16.84
C ASP A 418 -3.97 12.75 -16.38
N MET A 419 -2.98 12.24 -15.61
CA MET A 419 -1.81 13.02 -15.20
C MET A 419 -0.93 13.45 -16.40
N PHE A 420 -0.75 12.55 -17.38
CA PHE A 420 -0.01 12.88 -18.62
C PHE A 420 -0.84 13.79 -19.53
N THR A 421 -2.12 13.45 -19.70
CA THR A 421 -3.06 14.25 -20.50
C THR A 421 -3.20 15.68 -19.96
N ALA A 422 -3.28 15.84 -18.63
CA ALA A 422 -3.31 17.16 -17.98
C ALA A 422 -2.07 18.00 -18.30
N LEU A 423 -0.90 17.37 -18.43
CA LEU A 423 0.35 18.01 -18.82
C LEU A 423 0.47 18.22 -20.35
N GLY A 424 -0.55 17.83 -21.12
CA GLY A 424 -0.59 17.98 -22.58
C GLY A 424 0.33 17.02 -23.31
N CYS A 425 0.53 15.81 -22.77
CA CYS A 425 1.30 14.74 -23.40
C CYS A 425 0.64 13.37 -23.17
N GLU A 426 1.05 12.40 -23.99
CA GLU A 426 0.65 11.01 -23.88
C GLU A 426 1.90 10.12 -23.82
N ALA A 427 1.76 8.90 -23.28
CA ALA A 427 2.87 7.95 -23.20
C ALA A 427 3.47 7.66 -24.59
N GLU A 428 2.65 7.66 -25.62
CA GLU A 428 3.00 7.42 -27.02
C GLU A 428 3.84 8.52 -27.65
N ASP A 429 3.95 9.69 -27.02
CA ASP A 429 4.82 10.79 -27.46
C ASP A 429 6.30 10.51 -27.15
N TYR A 430 6.57 9.48 -26.37
CA TYR A 430 7.89 9.13 -25.84
C TYR A 430 8.39 7.79 -26.33
N SER A 431 9.70 7.67 -26.52
CA SER A 431 10.35 6.36 -26.74
C SER A 431 10.42 5.55 -25.45
N VAL A 432 10.72 6.23 -24.34
CA VAL A 432 10.80 5.61 -23.01
C VAL A 432 10.01 6.45 -22.02
N VAL A 433 9.18 5.77 -21.23
CA VAL A 433 8.40 6.36 -20.13
C VAL A 433 8.98 5.81 -18.82
N VAL A 434 9.63 6.68 -18.05
CA VAL A 434 10.13 6.33 -16.72
C VAL A 434 9.08 6.72 -15.70
N VAL A 435 8.69 5.78 -14.84
CA VAL A 435 7.73 5.98 -13.74
C VAL A 435 8.32 5.48 -12.43
N LYS A 436 8.04 6.17 -11.34
CA LYS A 436 8.44 5.76 -9.98
C LYS A 436 7.42 4.77 -9.44
N LEU A 437 7.53 3.54 -9.91
CA LEU A 437 6.66 2.41 -9.54
C LEU A 437 7.51 1.14 -9.47
N GLY A 438 7.00 0.13 -8.80
CA GLY A 438 7.49 -1.24 -8.90
C GLY A 438 6.93 -1.88 -10.18
N TYR A 439 5.91 -2.73 -10.06
CA TYR A 439 5.16 -3.19 -11.23
C TYR A 439 4.23 -2.08 -11.77
N LEU A 440 3.96 -2.15 -13.06
CA LEU A 440 3.09 -1.16 -13.70
C LEU A 440 1.63 -1.36 -13.29
N THR A 441 0.91 -0.25 -13.06
CA THR A 441 -0.54 -0.27 -12.94
C THR A 441 -1.20 -0.84 -14.19
N ALA A 442 -2.44 -1.31 -14.08
CA ALA A 442 -3.18 -1.86 -15.21
C ALA A 442 -3.19 -0.91 -16.42
N TYR A 443 -3.33 0.40 -16.16
CA TYR A 443 -3.28 1.43 -17.18
C TYR A 443 -1.95 1.47 -17.93
N HIS A 444 -0.83 1.49 -17.22
CA HIS A 444 0.49 1.50 -17.85
C HIS A 444 0.80 0.17 -18.54
N LYS A 445 0.36 -0.96 -17.96
CA LYS A 445 0.52 -2.31 -18.56
C LYS A 445 -0.11 -2.40 -19.95
N VAL A 446 -1.30 -1.83 -20.16
CA VAL A 446 -2.01 -1.87 -21.46
C VAL A 446 -1.26 -1.06 -22.52
N ARG A 447 -0.62 0.06 -22.16
CA ARG A 447 0.10 0.94 -23.07
C ARG A 447 1.54 0.51 -23.34
N ALA A 448 2.16 -0.14 -22.36
CA ALA A 448 3.55 -0.57 -22.46
C ALA A 448 3.73 -1.66 -23.53
N LYS A 449 4.56 -1.38 -24.54
CA LYS A 449 5.00 -2.40 -25.51
C LYS A 449 6.09 -3.30 -24.94
N ARG A 450 6.85 -2.78 -23.99
CA ARG A 450 7.83 -3.49 -23.19
C ARG A 450 7.88 -2.86 -21.80
N SER A 451 7.98 -3.69 -20.78
CA SER A 451 8.15 -3.25 -19.37
C SER A 451 9.47 -3.77 -18.82
N ILE A 452 10.24 -2.89 -18.21
CA ILE A 452 11.51 -3.20 -17.56
C ILE A 452 11.47 -2.53 -16.19
N MET A 453 11.90 -3.24 -15.16
CA MET A 453 12.04 -2.70 -13.82
C MET A 453 13.53 -2.52 -13.48
N ALA A 454 13.92 -1.30 -13.17
CA ALA A 454 15.23 -0.99 -12.65
C ALA A 454 15.24 -1.17 -11.12
N LEU A 455 16.16 -1.98 -10.60
CA LEU A 455 16.41 -2.11 -9.17
C LEU A 455 17.19 -0.88 -8.68
N SER A 456 16.48 0.22 -8.56
CA SER A 456 17.05 1.48 -8.14
C SER A 456 17.15 1.60 -6.61
N LYS A 457 17.91 2.59 -6.15
CA LYS A 457 18.07 2.88 -4.74
C LYS A 457 16.96 3.79 -4.25
N GLY A 458 16.46 3.53 -3.05
CA GLY A 458 15.44 4.30 -2.37
C GLY A 458 14.85 3.53 -1.20
N SER A 459 13.88 4.12 -0.52
CA SER A 459 13.26 3.52 0.66
C SER A 459 12.27 2.40 0.33
N SER A 460 11.91 2.20 -0.94
CA SER A 460 11.17 1.04 -1.46
C SER A 460 12.06 0.08 -2.27
N ASN A 461 13.36 0.00 -1.95
CA ASN A 461 14.27 -0.90 -2.65
C ASN A 461 13.80 -2.36 -2.57
N GLU A 462 13.70 -3.01 -3.73
CA GLU A 462 13.25 -4.39 -3.90
C GLU A 462 14.29 -5.44 -3.45
N LEU A 463 15.56 -5.04 -3.35
CA LEU A 463 16.63 -5.86 -2.78
C LEU A 463 16.61 -5.72 -1.26
N LEU A 464 15.71 -6.44 -0.59
CA LEU A 464 15.46 -6.32 0.85
C LEU A 464 16.73 -6.53 1.68
N GLU A 465 17.65 -7.38 1.23
CA GLU A 465 18.92 -7.63 1.90
C GLU A 465 19.83 -6.39 1.95
N SER A 466 19.58 -5.40 1.10
CA SER A 466 20.34 -4.14 1.07
C SER A 466 19.77 -3.07 2.01
N LEU A 467 18.56 -3.27 2.54
CA LEU A 467 17.92 -2.32 3.44
C LEU A 467 18.48 -2.40 4.88
N PRO A 468 18.60 -1.26 5.57
CA PRO A 468 19.26 -1.22 6.88
C PRO A 468 18.32 -1.60 8.04
N TYR A 469 17.73 -2.79 7.99
CA TYR A 469 16.88 -3.28 9.07
C TYR A 469 17.63 -3.39 10.40
N LYS A 470 16.98 -2.95 11.49
CA LYS A 470 17.50 -2.96 12.86
C LYS A 470 16.55 -3.58 13.87
N ASN A 471 15.24 -3.48 13.60
CA ASN A 471 14.18 -3.84 14.55
C ASN A 471 13.49 -5.17 14.21
N LEU A 472 13.70 -5.72 13.02
CA LEU A 472 13.12 -7.00 12.62
C LEU A 472 13.48 -8.12 13.59
N SER A 473 12.50 -8.95 13.92
CA SER A 473 12.78 -10.24 14.58
C SER A 473 13.60 -11.14 13.65
N ARG A 474 14.73 -11.64 14.14
CA ARG A 474 15.61 -12.54 13.39
C ARG A 474 15.62 -13.92 14.05
N PRO A 475 15.83 -15.03 13.29
CA PRO A 475 16.10 -15.07 11.85
C PRO A 475 14.83 -14.91 11.01
N ILE A 476 14.98 -14.29 9.82
CA ILE A 476 13.89 -14.06 8.85
C ILE A 476 14.37 -14.20 7.40
N PHE A 477 13.70 -14.98 6.57
CA PHE A 477 14.01 -15.12 5.15
C PHE A 477 13.57 -13.84 4.38
N PRO A 478 14.32 -13.33 3.37
CA PRO A 478 15.55 -13.90 2.79
C PRO A 478 16.83 -13.42 3.47
N LEU A 479 16.78 -12.57 4.50
CA LEU A 479 17.94 -12.03 5.17
C LEU A 479 18.78 -13.13 5.88
N ASP A 480 18.11 -14.19 6.33
CA ASP A 480 18.69 -15.40 6.89
C ASP A 480 18.22 -16.60 6.07
N ARG A 481 19.10 -17.25 5.35
CA ARG A 481 18.73 -18.36 4.45
C ARG A 481 18.65 -19.71 5.15
N GLU A 482 19.51 -19.93 6.13
CA GLU A 482 19.53 -21.18 6.93
C GLU A 482 18.54 -21.08 8.09
N LEU A 483 17.27 -21.33 7.80
CA LEU A 483 16.18 -21.18 8.75
C LEU A 483 15.34 -22.45 8.81
N ASN A 484 15.28 -23.05 9.98
CA ASN A 484 14.37 -24.17 10.24
C ASN A 484 13.08 -23.63 10.87
N TYR A 485 12.02 -23.56 10.07
CA TYR A 485 10.71 -23.12 10.53
C TYR A 485 9.70 -24.25 10.47
N ARG A 486 8.90 -24.34 11.51
CA ARG A 486 7.70 -25.19 11.55
C ARG A 486 6.51 -24.33 11.96
N PRO A 487 5.40 -24.38 11.20
CA PRO A 487 4.20 -23.65 11.58
C PRO A 487 3.77 -24.00 13.01
N LYS A 488 3.38 -22.96 13.74
CA LYS A 488 2.78 -23.10 15.06
C LYS A 488 1.72 -22.03 15.22
N ALA A 489 0.46 -22.47 15.28
CA ALA A 489 -0.66 -21.56 15.40
C ALA A 489 -0.77 -20.96 16.82
N VAL A 490 -1.02 -19.67 16.85
CA VAL A 490 -1.58 -18.97 18.01
C VAL A 490 -3.09 -18.91 17.81
N CYS A 491 -3.85 -19.41 18.77
CA CYS A 491 -5.30 -19.51 18.67
C CYS A 491 -5.97 -18.66 19.72
N LYS A 492 -6.97 -17.89 19.30
CA LYS A 492 -7.83 -17.12 20.17
C LYS A 492 -9.24 -17.71 20.17
N GLU A 493 -9.77 -17.97 21.35
CA GLU A 493 -11.20 -18.31 21.50
C GLU A 493 -12.04 -17.05 21.39
N GLY A 494 -13.18 -17.19 20.69
CA GLY A 494 -14.20 -16.16 20.70
C GLY A 494 -14.64 -15.84 22.14
N ARG A 495 -14.78 -14.57 22.45
CA ARG A 495 -15.26 -14.13 23.77
C ARG A 495 -16.69 -14.66 23.98
N LYS A 496 -16.98 -15.22 25.14
CA LYS A 496 -18.38 -15.52 25.47
C LYS A 496 -19.13 -14.21 25.68
N ARG A 497 -20.18 -13.98 24.87
CA ARG A 497 -21.14 -12.93 25.20
C ARG A 497 -21.75 -13.22 26.55
N LYS A 498 -21.60 -12.30 27.51
CA LYS A 498 -22.30 -12.37 28.81
C LYS A 498 -23.74 -11.92 28.65
#